data_c761d806fc7e5fc9b1ff84939394301d
#
_entry.id   c761d806fc7e5fc9b1ff84939394301d
#
_cell.length_a   1.000
_cell.length_b   1.000
_cell.length_c   1.000
_cell.angle_alpha   90.00
_cell.angle_beta   90.00
_cell.angle_gamma   90.00
#
_symmetry.space_group_name_H-M   'P 1'
#
loop_
_entity.id
_entity.type
_entity.pdbx_description
1 polymer ?
#
loop_
_entity_poly.entity_id
_entity_poly.type
_entity_poly.pdbx_seq_one_letter_code
_entity_poly.pdbx_strand_id
1 'polypeptide(L)'
;MDYSEVVGKLVSCPEECGMCCLCQPEVLPEERPFFKKNYPQFLVRTKGPNPYNALALKKGCGSCVFLENRRCKVYDHRTAYCRQYPYHLYASDRIKVELDLSCRGAWYGTGNDAVSESKALIKAAEPRIEQALSESKEVYREFFANCKEAGVYQDPSMLRMTVSENASMFADLGYLSRIMDMSTIEPIMAIAGIRPETNLDMASLEEAGRELAMDSMSSSDPLSVPVYCDKDWNWNMFMAANGRIEWSVMDDEGDLQHKAFANAENIKLKVPDADGRKVLIDYVNTLNQRDSFMGSVFSIMDMNGYEDDMTNSYFGSMAVTVMDLMWRMSMLDHFMGTGVGAEGVREAIIFYDMDRLDAPTIGAFV
;
A
#
# COMPACT_ATOMS: atom_id res chain seq x y z
N MET A 1 17.88 -0.87 -13.16
CA MET A 1 17.18 0.20 -12.44
C MET A 1 16.01 0.69 -13.28
N ASP A 2 14.81 0.62 -12.73
CA ASP A 2 13.59 1.04 -13.40
C ASP A 2 12.98 2.23 -12.63
N TYR A 3 12.82 3.36 -13.29
CA TYR A 3 12.26 4.62 -12.75
C TYR A 3 10.91 4.95 -13.38
N SER A 4 10.30 4.03 -14.12
CA SER A 4 9.12 4.30 -14.94
C SER A 4 7.95 4.93 -14.16
N GLU A 5 7.75 4.53 -12.91
CA GLU A 5 6.68 5.06 -12.05
C GLU A 5 6.93 6.51 -11.60
N VAL A 6 8.19 6.94 -11.48
CA VAL A 6 8.55 8.25 -10.92
C VAL A 6 8.98 9.28 -11.97
N VAL A 7 9.09 8.86 -13.25
CA VAL A 7 9.44 9.80 -14.34
C VAL A 7 8.39 10.90 -14.46
N GLY A 8 8.85 12.14 -14.45
CA GLY A 8 7.99 13.33 -14.58
C GLY A 8 7.19 13.67 -13.32
N LYS A 9 7.36 12.93 -12.23
CA LYS A 9 6.72 13.25 -10.96
C LYS A 9 7.58 14.21 -10.13
N LEU A 10 6.90 15.15 -9.47
CA LEU A 10 7.49 16.05 -8.48
C LEU A 10 6.89 15.72 -7.12
N VAL A 11 7.74 15.62 -6.10
CA VAL A 11 7.32 15.29 -4.74
C VAL A 11 7.72 16.41 -3.79
N SER A 12 6.76 16.90 -3.01
CA SER A 12 6.99 17.90 -1.97
C SER A 12 6.76 17.30 -0.59
N CYS A 13 7.46 17.81 0.42
CA CYS A 13 7.20 17.45 1.81
C CYS A 13 6.42 18.60 2.48
N PRO A 14 5.10 18.46 2.70
CA PRO A 14 4.31 19.50 3.36
C PRO A 14 4.74 19.69 4.82
N GLU A 15 4.82 20.95 5.26
CA GLU A 15 5.39 21.29 6.58
C GLU A 15 4.58 20.73 7.77
N GLU A 16 3.27 20.59 7.62
CA GLU A 16 2.35 20.21 8.71
C GLU A 16 1.95 18.73 8.68
N CYS A 17 2.44 17.95 7.71
CA CYS A 17 2.01 16.57 7.51
C CYS A 17 2.48 15.64 8.65
N GLY A 18 3.80 15.47 8.82
CA GLY A 18 4.38 14.59 9.83
C GLY A 18 4.06 13.10 9.68
N MET A 19 3.36 12.65 8.63
CA MET A 19 2.88 11.27 8.44
C MET A 19 4.01 10.24 8.52
N CYS A 20 5.13 10.47 7.84
CA CYS A 20 6.29 9.58 7.88
C CYS A 20 6.94 9.43 9.26
N CYS A 21 6.55 10.25 10.25
CA CYS A 21 7.02 10.13 11.62
C CYS A 21 6.12 9.22 12.50
N LEU A 22 5.07 8.64 11.95
CA LEU A 22 4.23 7.66 12.65
C LEU A 22 4.79 6.24 12.58
N CYS A 23 5.66 5.96 11.62
CA CYS A 23 6.38 4.70 11.56
C CYS A 23 7.53 4.68 12.57
N GLN A 24 7.82 3.51 13.16
CA GLN A 24 9.00 3.30 13.99
C GLN A 24 10.22 2.97 13.10
N PRO A 25 11.09 3.96 12.78
CA PRO A 25 12.14 3.74 11.80
C PRO A 25 13.28 2.90 12.39
N GLU A 26 13.75 1.93 11.63
CA GLU A 26 14.96 1.19 11.93
C GLU A 26 16.19 2.14 11.91
N VAL A 27 17.15 1.83 12.75
CA VAL A 27 18.47 2.48 12.80
C VAL A 27 19.51 1.45 12.36
N LEU A 28 20.02 1.65 11.15
CA LEU A 28 21.01 0.76 10.56
C LEU A 28 22.33 0.73 11.37
N PRO A 29 23.14 -0.33 11.27
CA PRO A 29 24.41 -0.47 12.01
C PRO A 29 25.34 0.74 11.85
N GLU A 30 25.44 1.30 10.64
CA GLU A 30 26.28 2.47 10.31
C GLU A 30 25.74 3.79 10.88
N GLU A 31 24.45 3.90 11.15
CA GLU A 31 23.79 5.08 11.71
C GLU A 31 23.81 5.07 13.26
N ARG A 32 23.87 3.87 13.83
CA ARG A 32 23.79 3.65 15.27
C ARG A 32 24.81 4.45 16.11
N PRO A 33 26.09 4.62 15.69
CA PRO A 33 27.06 5.42 16.46
C PRO A 33 26.60 6.86 16.70
N PHE A 34 25.96 7.48 15.70
CA PHE A 34 25.43 8.85 15.82
C PHE A 34 24.35 8.93 16.88
N PHE A 35 23.32 8.07 16.79
CA PHE A 35 22.21 8.08 17.75
C PHE A 35 22.65 7.65 19.15
N LYS A 36 23.53 6.65 19.27
CA LYS A 36 24.08 6.21 20.56
C LYS A 36 24.88 7.30 21.25
N LYS A 37 25.59 8.15 20.50
CA LYS A 37 26.39 9.26 21.04
C LYS A 37 25.51 10.43 21.47
N ASN A 38 24.55 10.83 20.63
CA ASN A 38 23.82 12.09 20.78
C ASN A 38 22.46 11.92 21.47
N TYR A 39 21.81 10.76 21.28
CA TYR A 39 20.45 10.50 21.72
C TYR A 39 20.26 9.08 22.26
N PRO A 40 21.12 8.59 23.19
CA PRO A 40 21.08 7.20 23.64
C PRO A 40 19.74 6.77 24.26
N GLN A 41 19.01 7.74 24.86
CA GLN A 41 17.70 7.51 25.48
C GLN A 41 16.57 7.23 24.48
N PHE A 42 16.76 7.57 23.21
CA PHE A 42 15.77 7.41 22.14
C PHE A 42 16.08 6.24 21.20
N LEU A 43 17.22 5.58 21.40
CA LEU A 43 17.57 4.37 20.68
C LEU A 43 17.01 3.17 21.43
N VAL A 44 16.04 2.50 20.86
CA VAL A 44 15.36 1.35 21.42
C VAL A 44 15.67 0.09 20.64
N ARG A 45 15.43 -1.07 21.24
CA ARG A 45 15.43 -2.35 20.54
C ARG A 45 14.00 -2.86 20.47
N THR A 46 13.53 -3.16 19.26
CA THR A 46 12.19 -3.70 19.04
C THR A 46 12.04 -5.07 19.72
N LYS A 47 10.80 -5.45 20.00
CA LYS A 47 10.44 -6.78 20.49
C LYS A 47 10.03 -7.65 19.30
N GLY A 48 10.15 -8.96 19.45
CA GLY A 48 9.74 -9.91 18.41
C GLY A 48 10.83 -10.92 18.05
N PRO A 49 10.58 -11.80 17.09
CA PRO A 49 11.54 -12.86 16.71
C PRO A 49 12.82 -12.30 16.06
N ASN A 50 12.72 -11.19 15.34
CA ASN A 50 13.84 -10.52 14.67
C ASN A 50 14.02 -9.08 15.19
N PRO A 51 14.53 -8.88 16.43
CA PRO A 51 14.63 -7.56 17.02
C PRO A 51 15.74 -6.72 16.36
N TYR A 52 15.43 -5.48 16.06
CA TYR A 52 16.35 -4.49 15.46
C TYR A 52 16.44 -3.22 16.32
N ASN A 53 17.42 -2.36 16.03
CA ASN A 53 17.51 -1.04 16.68
C ASN A 53 16.59 -0.08 15.96
N ALA A 54 15.82 0.70 16.71
CA ALA A 54 14.86 1.66 16.17
C ALA A 54 14.88 2.95 16.98
N LEU A 55 14.32 4.01 16.42
CA LEU A 55 14.02 5.21 17.19
C LEU A 55 12.73 5.00 18.00
N ALA A 56 12.71 5.55 19.19
CA ALA A 56 11.52 5.47 20.05
C ALA A 56 10.36 6.29 19.49
N LEU A 57 9.16 5.83 19.78
CA LEU A 57 7.93 6.59 19.60
C LEU A 57 7.51 7.24 20.91
N LYS A 58 6.85 8.38 20.87
CA LYS A 58 6.24 9.04 22.02
C LYS A 58 5.21 8.10 22.65
N LYS A 59 5.26 7.92 23.94
CA LYS A 59 4.43 6.96 24.71
C LYS A 59 4.43 5.52 24.13
N GLY A 60 5.29 5.22 23.18
CA GLY A 60 5.41 3.90 22.56
C GLY A 60 4.47 3.64 21.36
N CYS A 61 3.51 4.52 21.10
CA CYS A 61 2.52 4.38 20.02
C CYS A 61 2.20 5.70 19.28
N GLY A 62 2.76 6.81 19.72
CA GLY A 62 2.60 8.10 19.05
C GLY A 62 3.63 8.34 17.97
N SER A 63 3.87 9.59 17.63
CA SER A 63 4.87 9.96 16.65
C SER A 63 6.30 9.72 17.12
N CYS A 64 7.25 9.70 16.18
CA CYS A 64 8.67 9.63 16.49
C CYS A 64 9.06 10.73 17.50
N VAL A 65 9.89 10.39 18.49
CA VAL A 65 10.34 11.33 19.55
C VAL A 65 11.04 12.58 19.01
N PHE A 66 11.48 12.56 17.74
CA PHE A 66 12.09 13.72 17.07
C PHE A 66 11.10 14.59 16.32
N LEU A 67 9.81 14.24 16.27
CA LEU A 67 8.79 15.12 15.71
C LEU A 67 8.41 16.19 16.73
N GLU A 68 8.54 17.44 16.37
CA GLU A 68 8.11 18.60 17.16
C GLU A 68 7.52 19.65 16.24
N ASN A 69 6.32 20.12 16.54
CA ASN A 69 5.58 21.04 15.69
C ASN A 69 5.50 20.55 14.23
N ARG A 70 5.22 19.27 14.05
CA ARG A 70 5.14 18.59 12.75
C ARG A 70 6.44 18.61 11.92
N ARG A 71 7.60 18.89 12.55
CA ARG A 71 8.91 18.90 11.91
C ARG A 71 9.90 17.98 12.61
N CYS A 72 10.74 17.33 11.83
CA CYS A 72 11.79 16.46 12.36
C CYS A 72 12.96 17.29 12.90
N LYS A 73 13.28 17.18 14.20
CA LYS A 73 14.44 17.87 14.83
C LYS A 73 15.81 17.40 14.30
N VAL A 74 15.88 16.20 13.79
CA VAL A 74 17.11 15.58 13.26
C VAL A 74 17.04 15.41 11.75
N TYR A 75 16.41 16.34 11.04
CA TYR A 75 16.12 16.22 9.61
C TYR A 75 17.35 15.83 8.77
N ASP A 76 18.51 16.46 9.02
CA ASP A 76 19.75 16.20 8.29
C ASP A 76 20.40 14.84 8.67
N HIS A 77 19.96 14.26 9.79
CA HIS A 77 20.44 12.98 10.31
C HIS A 77 19.34 11.91 10.39
N ARG A 78 18.30 12.08 9.57
CA ARG A 78 17.25 11.04 9.47
C ARG A 78 17.86 9.69 9.13
N THR A 79 17.26 8.62 9.65
CA THR A 79 17.63 7.25 9.27
C THR A 79 17.41 7.01 7.77
N ALA A 80 18.01 5.98 7.22
CA ALA A 80 17.84 5.60 5.82
C ALA A 80 16.36 5.44 5.45
N TYR A 81 15.60 4.73 6.27
CA TYR A 81 14.16 4.54 6.07
C TYR A 81 13.37 5.86 6.06
N CYS A 82 13.69 6.79 6.97
CA CYS A 82 13.04 8.11 6.95
C CYS A 82 13.42 8.96 5.72
N ARG A 83 14.63 8.77 5.19
CA ARG A 83 15.07 9.48 3.98
C ARG A 83 14.48 8.90 2.72
N GLN A 84 14.19 7.59 2.75
CA GLN A 84 13.68 6.87 1.60
C GLN A 84 12.21 7.23 1.32
N TYR A 85 11.37 7.35 2.36
CA TYR A 85 9.96 7.72 2.16
C TYR A 85 9.83 9.06 1.41
N PRO A 86 8.96 9.14 0.39
CA PRO A 86 7.95 8.17 0.00
C PRO A 86 8.38 7.23 -1.14
N TYR A 87 9.65 6.95 -1.30
CA TYR A 87 10.13 6.04 -2.34
C TYR A 87 10.39 4.66 -1.76
N HIS A 88 9.97 3.63 -2.48
CA HIS A 88 10.28 2.24 -2.19
C HIS A 88 11.22 1.71 -3.26
N LEU A 89 12.33 1.09 -2.84
CA LEU A 89 13.26 0.40 -3.74
C LEU A 89 12.94 -1.08 -3.69
N TYR A 90 12.22 -1.57 -4.68
CA TYR A 90 11.83 -2.97 -4.72
C TYR A 90 12.75 -3.78 -5.61
N ALA A 91 13.26 -4.90 -5.07
CA ALA A 91 14.12 -5.86 -5.75
C ALA A 91 13.31 -7.07 -6.23
N SER A 92 13.33 -7.31 -7.54
CA SER A 92 12.85 -8.51 -8.21
C SER A 92 13.99 -9.11 -9.05
N ASP A 93 13.86 -9.19 -10.36
CA ASP A 93 14.96 -9.40 -11.31
C ASP A 93 15.78 -8.13 -11.57
N ARG A 94 15.24 -7.00 -11.18
CA ARG A 94 15.79 -5.63 -11.24
C ARG A 94 15.40 -4.84 -9.98
N ILE A 95 15.97 -3.65 -9.85
CA ILE A 95 15.45 -2.68 -8.87
C ILE A 95 14.45 -1.76 -9.56
N LYS A 96 13.25 -1.70 -9.01
CA LYS A 96 12.21 -0.74 -9.39
C LYS A 96 12.03 0.29 -8.29
N VAL A 97 11.90 1.56 -8.69
CA VAL A 97 11.52 2.65 -7.79
C VAL A 97 10.01 2.81 -7.88
N GLU A 98 9.35 2.64 -6.74
CA GLU A 98 7.91 2.78 -6.59
C GLU A 98 7.63 3.97 -5.65
N LEU A 99 6.56 4.72 -5.90
CA LEU A 99 6.20 5.91 -5.15
C LEU A 99 4.99 5.63 -4.28
N ASP A 100 5.15 5.74 -2.97
CA ASP A 100 4.05 5.63 -2.02
C ASP A 100 3.04 6.78 -2.20
N LEU A 101 1.87 6.43 -2.71
CA LEU A 101 0.78 7.38 -2.95
C LEU A 101 -0.02 7.73 -1.69
N SER A 102 0.28 7.11 -0.54
CA SER A 102 -0.21 7.59 0.76
C SER A 102 0.47 8.91 1.16
N CYS A 103 1.59 9.25 0.55
CA CYS A 103 2.23 10.56 0.71
C CYS A 103 1.44 11.65 -0.02
N ARG A 104 0.82 12.57 0.71
CA ARG A 104 0.10 13.71 0.12
C ARG A 104 0.98 14.56 -0.79
N GLY A 105 2.28 14.66 -0.48
CA GLY A 105 3.23 15.41 -1.29
C GLY A 105 3.43 14.87 -2.71
N ALA A 106 3.10 13.62 -2.95
CA ALA A 106 3.14 13.00 -4.28
C ALA A 106 2.02 13.50 -5.21
N TRP A 107 0.97 14.12 -4.65
CA TRP A 107 -0.23 14.56 -5.39
C TRP A 107 -0.23 16.04 -5.76
N TYR A 108 0.69 16.84 -5.23
CA TYR A 108 0.69 18.29 -5.49
C TYR A 108 1.31 18.69 -6.82
N GLY A 109 2.08 17.81 -7.46
CA GLY A 109 2.78 18.12 -8.70
C GLY A 109 3.82 19.24 -8.56
N THR A 110 4.31 19.46 -7.35
CA THR A 110 5.35 20.45 -7.00
C THR A 110 6.42 19.82 -6.13
N GLY A 111 7.58 20.43 -6.02
CA GLY A 111 8.68 19.95 -5.18
C GLY A 111 9.87 19.48 -5.97
N ASN A 112 10.56 18.47 -5.47
CA ASN A 112 11.79 17.94 -6.07
C ASN A 112 11.47 16.90 -7.16
N ASP A 113 12.36 16.78 -8.14
CA ASP A 113 12.27 15.76 -9.18
C ASP A 113 12.48 14.37 -8.57
N ALA A 114 11.47 13.52 -8.69
CA ALA A 114 11.44 12.22 -8.06
C ALA A 114 12.53 11.25 -8.58
N VAL A 115 12.92 11.38 -9.85
CA VAL A 115 14.02 10.58 -10.42
C VAL A 115 15.36 10.99 -9.81
N SER A 116 15.58 12.27 -9.60
CA SER A 116 16.82 12.80 -9.00
C SER A 116 16.96 12.36 -7.54
N GLU A 117 15.87 12.45 -6.75
CA GLU A 117 15.85 11.99 -5.37
C GLU A 117 16.08 10.47 -5.28
N SER A 118 15.40 9.68 -6.11
CA SER A 118 15.56 8.23 -6.17
C SER A 118 16.99 7.81 -6.52
N LYS A 119 17.66 8.50 -7.43
CA LYS A 119 19.08 8.22 -7.77
C LYS A 119 20.00 8.45 -6.57
N ALA A 120 19.75 9.50 -5.78
CA ALA A 120 20.52 9.75 -4.57
C ALA A 120 20.32 8.64 -3.51
N LEU A 121 19.07 8.16 -3.34
CA LEU A 121 18.74 7.05 -2.45
C LEU A 121 19.40 5.75 -2.88
N ILE A 122 19.34 5.41 -4.17
CA ILE A 122 19.98 4.21 -4.74
C ILE A 122 21.48 4.23 -4.47
N LYS A 123 22.15 5.36 -4.71
CA LYS A 123 23.58 5.50 -4.42
C LYS A 123 23.90 5.29 -2.94
N ALA A 124 23.05 5.76 -2.04
CA ALA A 124 23.22 5.57 -0.60
C ALA A 124 22.97 4.13 -0.13
N ALA A 125 22.14 3.38 -0.85
CA ALA A 125 21.73 2.01 -0.51
C ALA A 125 22.50 0.92 -1.31
N GLU A 126 23.47 1.27 -2.14
CA GLU A 126 24.12 0.39 -3.12
C GLU A 126 24.52 -1.00 -2.58
N PRO A 127 25.20 -1.14 -1.41
CA PRO A 127 25.57 -2.46 -0.90
C PRO A 127 24.36 -3.35 -0.55
N ARG A 128 23.29 -2.73 -0.02
CA ARG A 128 22.06 -3.46 0.32
C ARG A 128 21.28 -3.85 -0.92
N ILE A 129 21.29 -2.99 -1.95
CA ILE A 129 20.68 -3.25 -3.25
C ILE A 129 21.30 -4.49 -3.92
N GLU A 130 22.62 -4.61 -3.93
CA GLU A 130 23.32 -5.75 -4.53
C GLU A 130 22.92 -7.07 -3.86
N GLN A 131 22.85 -7.06 -2.53
CA GLN A 131 22.42 -8.23 -1.76
C GLN A 131 20.96 -8.59 -2.05
N ALA A 132 20.04 -7.62 -1.88
CA ALA A 132 18.61 -7.82 -2.10
C ALA A 132 18.30 -8.29 -3.53
N LEU A 133 18.97 -7.72 -4.52
CA LEU A 133 18.82 -8.12 -5.93
C LEU A 133 19.30 -9.55 -6.20
N SER A 134 20.40 -9.96 -5.56
CA SER A 134 20.92 -11.33 -5.69
C SER A 134 19.96 -12.35 -5.07
N GLU A 135 19.48 -12.07 -3.87
CA GLU A 135 18.53 -12.93 -3.15
C GLU A 135 17.18 -13.01 -3.88
N SER A 136 16.63 -11.87 -4.28
CA SER A 136 15.33 -11.82 -4.99
C SER A 136 15.36 -12.58 -6.32
N LYS A 137 16.42 -12.46 -7.10
CA LYS A 137 16.56 -13.21 -8.37
C LYS A 137 16.48 -14.72 -8.17
N GLU A 138 17.05 -15.22 -7.08
CA GLU A 138 16.99 -16.65 -6.76
C GLU A 138 15.56 -17.06 -6.42
N VAL A 139 14.88 -16.30 -5.55
CA VAL A 139 13.50 -16.58 -5.15
C VAL A 139 12.56 -16.53 -6.36
N TYR A 140 12.65 -15.50 -7.21
CA TYR A 140 11.84 -15.42 -8.43
C TYR A 140 12.10 -16.57 -9.40
N ARG A 141 13.36 -17.00 -9.54
CA ARG A 141 13.71 -18.15 -10.38
C ARG A 141 13.05 -19.42 -9.88
N GLU A 142 13.12 -19.67 -8.57
CA GLU A 142 12.50 -20.83 -7.93
C GLU A 142 10.99 -20.79 -8.07
N PHE A 143 10.36 -19.65 -7.77
CA PHE A 143 8.91 -19.46 -7.94
C PHE A 143 8.44 -19.79 -9.36
N PHE A 144 9.10 -19.25 -10.39
CA PHE A 144 8.70 -19.54 -11.77
C PHE A 144 8.95 -20.99 -12.19
N ALA A 145 9.95 -21.66 -11.62
CA ALA A 145 10.17 -23.09 -11.84
C ALA A 145 9.01 -23.90 -11.25
N ASN A 146 8.59 -23.59 -10.03
CA ASN A 146 7.46 -24.23 -9.35
C ASN A 146 6.15 -24.01 -10.10
N CYS A 147 5.87 -22.78 -10.56
CA CYS A 147 4.69 -22.49 -11.38
C CYS A 147 4.66 -23.32 -12.67
N LYS A 148 5.81 -23.51 -13.34
CA LYS A 148 5.90 -24.33 -14.56
C LYS A 148 5.69 -25.81 -14.28
N GLU A 149 6.23 -26.32 -13.17
CA GLU A 149 6.03 -27.69 -12.74
C GLU A 149 4.58 -27.97 -12.38
N ALA A 150 3.92 -27.03 -11.69
CA ALA A 150 2.50 -27.11 -11.35
C ALA A 150 1.57 -26.87 -12.56
N GLY A 151 2.08 -26.36 -13.69
CA GLY A 151 1.26 -26.06 -14.88
C GLY A 151 0.45 -24.78 -14.79
N VAL A 152 0.75 -23.90 -13.83
CA VAL A 152 0.01 -22.65 -13.54
C VAL A 152 0.74 -21.38 -14.03
N TYR A 153 1.86 -21.54 -14.72
CA TYR A 153 2.69 -20.42 -15.19
C TYR A 153 2.03 -19.66 -16.32
N GLN A 154 2.05 -18.32 -16.19
CA GLN A 154 1.75 -17.38 -17.27
C GLN A 154 2.87 -16.34 -17.35
N ASP A 155 3.15 -15.79 -18.54
CA ASP A 155 4.13 -14.73 -18.71
C ASP A 155 3.66 -13.44 -18.00
N PRO A 156 4.42 -12.90 -17.03
CA PRO A 156 4.05 -11.68 -16.31
C PRO A 156 3.82 -10.47 -17.23
N SER A 157 4.52 -10.38 -18.35
CA SER A 157 4.33 -9.27 -19.30
C SER A 157 2.98 -9.35 -20.00
N MET A 158 2.50 -10.55 -20.28
CA MET A 158 1.15 -10.76 -20.84
C MET A 158 0.06 -10.41 -19.84
N LEU A 159 0.22 -10.76 -18.56
CA LEU A 159 -0.71 -10.37 -17.50
C LEU A 159 -0.84 -8.85 -17.41
N ARG A 160 0.29 -8.15 -17.37
CA ARG A 160 0.31 -6.68 -17.33
C ARG A 160 -0.31 -6.04 -18.57
N MET A 161 -0.02 -6.58 -19.76
CA MET A 161 -0.60 -6.09 -20.99
C MET A 161 -2.12 -6.23 -20.96
N THR A 162 -2.63 -7.39 -20.57
CA THR A 162 -4.07 -7.66 -20.51
C THR A 162 -4.77 -6.76 -19.49
N VAL A 163 -4.18 -6.54 -18.30
CA VAL A 163 -4.76 -5.59 -17.32
C VAL A 163 -4.75 -4.17 -17.88
N SER A 164 -3.66 -3.71 -18.52
CA SER A 164 -3.59 -2.37 -19.10
C SER A 164 -4.66 -2.14 -20.17
N GLU A 165 -4.90 -3.11 -21.03
CA GLU A 165 -5.96 -3.04 -22.07
C GLU A 165 -7.36 -3.01 -21.46
N ASN A 166 -7.55 -3.57 -20.27
CA ASN A 166 -8.84 -3.71 -19.60
C ASN A 166 -8.96 -2.88 -18.30
N ALA A 167 -8.03 -1.96 -18.03
CA ALA A 167 -7.98 -1.23 -16.75
C ALA A 167 -9.30 -0.50 -16.43
N SER A 168 -10.01 0.02 -17.44
CA SER A 168 -11.31 0.67 -17.25
C SER A 168 -12.42 -0.26 -16.76
N MET A 169 -12.29 -1.57 -16.99
CA MET A 169 -13.28 -2.56 -16.56
C MET A 169 -13.24 -2.77 -15.05
N PHE A 170 -12.08 -2.60 -14.41
CA PHE A 170 -11.96 -2.68 -12.95
C PHE A 170 -12.72 -1.55 -12.22
N ALA A 171 -13.14 -0.50 -12.91
CA ALA A 171 -14.03 0.52 -12.36
C ALA A 171 -15.53 0.21 -12.55
N ASP A 172 -15.88 -1.00 -12.98
CA ASP A 172 -17.26 -1.46 -13.21
C ASP A 172 -17.61 -2.61 -12.25
N LEU A 173 -18.64 -2.41 -11.42
CA LEU A 173 -19.03 -3.41 -10.43
C LEU A 173 -19.51 -4.74 -11.06
N GLY A 174 -20.14 -4.69 -12.21
CA GLY A 174 -20.55 -5.89 -12.93
C GLY A 174 -19.38 -6.71 -13.45
N TYR A 175 -18.26 -6.05 -13.78
CA TYR A 175 -17.01 -6.74 -14.10
C TYR A 175 -16.33 -7.31 -12.86
N LEU A 176 -16.22 -6.52 -11.78
CA LEU A 176 -15.65 -6.96 -10.50
C LEU A 176 -16.41 -8.17 -9.94
N SER A 177 -17.75 -8.18 -9.99
CA SER A 177 -18.53 -9.31 -9.54
C SER A 177 -18.21 -10.60 -10.27
N ARG A 178 -17.92 -10.53 -11.57
CA ARG A 178 -17.50 -11.70 -12.36
C ARG A 178 -16.09 -12.17 -12.05
N ILE A 179 -15.16 -11.23 -11.83
CA ILE A 179 -13.77 -11.58 -11.51
C ILE A 179 -13.66 -12.15 -10.09
N MET A 180 -14.40 -11.62 -9.13
CA MET A 180 -14.37 -12.11 -7.75
C MET A 180 -15.06 -13.46 -7.57
N ASP A 181 -15.94 -13.85 -8.49
CA ASP A 181 -16.56 -15.19 -8.52
C ASP A 181 -15.76 -16.15 -9.45
N MET A 182 -14.46 -15.98 -9.53
CA MET A 182 -13.60 -16.72 -10.47
C MET A 182 -13.32 -18.18 -10.08
N SER A 183 -13.91 -18.68 -9.01
CA SER A 183 -13.88 -20.11 -8.68
C SER A 183 -14.55 -21.01 -9.75
N THR A 184 -15.26 -20.42 -10.71
CA THR A 184 -16.05 -21.15 -11.70
C THR A 184 -15.64 -20.94 -13.15
N ILE A 185 -14.80 -19.95 -13.46
CA ILE A 185 -14.34 -19.66 -14.83
C ILE A 185 -12.90 -19.15 -14.89
N GLU A 186 -12.25 -19.43 -16.02
CA GLU A 186 -10.93 -18.84 -16.29
C GLU A 186 -11.04 -17.34 -16.59
N PRO A 187 -10.16 -16.49 -16.05
CA PRO A 187 -10.17 -15.05 -16.23
C PRO A 187 -10.10 -14.60 -17.69
N ILE A 188 -9.36 -15.34 -18.51
CA ILE A 188 -9.24 -15.08 -19.95
C ILE A 188 -10.62 -15.13 -20.62
N MET A 189 -11.49 -16.03 -20.19
CA MET A 189 -12.85 -16.15 -20.72
C MET A 189 -13.71 -14.96 -20.28
N ALA A 190 -13.57 -14.49 -19.04
CA ALA A 190 -14.24 -13.28 -18.55
C ALA A 190 -13.80 -12.03 -19.34
N ILE A 191 -12.50 -11.91 -19.63
CA ILE A 191 -11.92 -10.82 -20.41
C ILE A 191 -12.41 -10.86 -21.86
N ALA A 192 -12.55 -12.04 -22.45
CA ALA A 192 -13.09 -12.23 -23.80
C ALA A 192 -14.61 -11.95 -23.92
N GLY A 193 -15.26 -11.50 -22.86
CA GLY A 193 -16.69 -11.20 -22.83
C GLY A 193 -17.60 -12.42 -22.65
N ILE A 194 -17.05 -13.58 -22.36
CA ILE A 194 -17.82 -14.77 -22.01
C ILE A 194 -18.37 -14.55 -20.60
N ARG A 195 -19.69 -14.57 -20.47
CA ARG A 195 -20.34 -14.40 -19.18
C ARG A 195 -20.24 -15.70 -18.37
N PRO A 196 -19.81 -15.63 -17.09
CA PRO A 196 -19.94 -16.79 -16.20
C PRO A 196 -21.41 -17.17 -16.03
N GLU A 197 -21.66 -18.43 -15.73
CA GLU A 197 -23.00 -18.89 -15.37
C GLU A 197 -23.46 -18.29 -14.04
N THR A 198 -22.50 -18.02 -13.15
CA THR A 198 -22.72 -17.36 -11.86
C THR A 198 -21.76 -16.18 -11.70
N ASN A 199 -22.19 -15.20 -10.93
CA ASN A 199 -21.38 -14.06 -10.48
C ASN A 199 -21.93 -13.60 -9.13
N LEU A 200 -21.08 -12.93 -8.34
CA LEU A 200 -21.52 -12.36 -7.08
C LEU A 200 -22.67 -11.38 -7.33
N ASP A 201 -23.75 -11.49 -6.54
CA ASP A 201 -24.76 -10.46 -6.53
C ASP A 201 -24.21 -9.18 -5.86
N MET A 202 -24.94 -8.07 -6.01
CA MET A 202 -24.47 -6.78 -5.51
C MET A 202 -24.35 -6.72 -3.98
N ALA A 203 -25.15 -7.49 -3.26
CA ALA A 203 -25.09 -7.53 -1.80
C ALA A 203 -23.84 -8.29 -1.33
N SER A 204 -23.55 -9.43 -1.95
CA SER A 204 -22.33 -10.21 -1.69
C SER A 204 -21.05 -9.44 -2.07
N LEU A 205 -21.10 -8.67 -3.17
CA LEU A 205 -19.98 -7.83 -3.58
C LEU A 205 -19.72 -6.68 -2.57
N GLU A 206 -20.79 -6.03 -2.08
CA GLU A 206 -20.71 -5.01 -1.03
C GLU A 206 -20.14 -5.60 0.27
N GLU A 207 -20.60 -6.81 0.64
CA GLU A 207 -20.11 -7.52 1.83
C GLU A 207 -18.63 -7.87 1.71
N ALA A 208 -18.20 -8.42 0.58
CA ALA A 208 -16.79 -8.73 0.32
C ALA A 208 -15.91 -7.49 0.42
N GLY A 209 -16.29 -6.37 -0.22
CA GLY A 209 -15.52 -5.12 -0.12
C GLY A 209 -15.43 -4.58 1.31
N ARG A 210 -16.52 -4.71 2.08
CA ARG A 210 -16.56 -4.33 3.50
C ARG A 210 -15.61 -5.17 4.35
N GLU A 211 -15.65 -6.49 4.20
CA GLU A 211 -14.80 -7.41 4.96
C GLU A 211 -13.33 -7.18 4.66
N LEU A 212 -12.96 -7.04 3.39
CA LEU A 212 -11.60 -6.74 2.96
C LEU A 212 -11.05 -5.45 3.61
N ALA A 213 -11.82 -4.37 3.56
CA ALA A 213 -11.39 -3.10 4.14
C ALA A 213 -11.34 -3.14 5.67
N MET A 214 -12.26 -3.84 6.32
CA MET A 214 -12.30 -3.96 7.77
C MET A 214 -11.16 -4.82 8.33
N ASP A 215 -10.66 -5.79 7.59
CA ASP A 215 -9.59 -6.67 8.04
C ASP A 215 -8.34 -5.88 8.43
N SER A 216 -7.88 -4.97 7.58
CA SER A 216 -6.72 -4.11 7.86
C SER A 216 -6.94 -3.14 9.04
N MET A 217 -8.19 -2.79 9.35
CA MET A 217 -8.57 -1.90 10.46
C MET A 217 -8.85 -2.65 11.77
N SER A 218 -8.73 -3.98 11.78
CA SER A 218 -9.13 -4.85 12.91
C SER A 218 -7.96 -5.28 13.81
N SER A 219 -6.78 -4.69 13.68
CA SER A 219 -5.61 -5.07 14.47
C SER A 219 -5.77 -4.71 15.95
N SER A 220 -5.35 -5.62 16.83
CA SER A 220 -5.21 -5.37 18.26
C SER A 220 -3.94 -4.57 18.61
N ASP A 221 -2.98 -4.46 17.69
CA ASP A 221 -1.79 -3.63 17.82
C ASP A 221 -2.07 -2.25 17.17
N PRO A 222 -2.10 -1.16 17.95
CA PRO A 222 -2.33 0.18 17.42
C PRO A 222 -1.31 0.60 16.35
N LEU A 223 -0.10 0.06 16.36
CA LEU A 223 0.94 0.36 15.36
C LEU A 223 0.66 -0.32 14.00
N SER A 224 -0.23 -1.30 13.98
CA SER A 224 -0.64 -2.01 12.77
C SER A 224 -1.95 -1.49 12.18
N VAL A 225 -2.62 -0.54 12.84
CA VAL A 225 -3.83 0.09 12.29
C VAL A 225 -3.42 1.22 11.34
N PRO A 226 -3.93 1.24 10.11
CA PRO A 226 -3.57 2.28 9.15
C PRO A 226 -3.96 3.67 9.64
N VAL A 227 -3.07 4.64 9.48
CA VAL A 227 -3.32 6.05 9.78
C VAL A 227 -3.48 6.81 8.47
N TYR A 228 -4.55 7.58 8.38
CA TYR A 228 -4.86 8.42 7.24
C TYR A 228 -4.64 9.89 7.57
N CYS A 229 -3.72 10.55 6.88
CA CYS A 229 -3.51 11.98 7.01
C CYS A 229 -4.44 12.72 6.05
N ASP A 230 -5.44 13.47 6.55
CA ASP A 230 -6.38 14.21 5.71
C ASP A 230 -5.78 15.54 5.17
N LYS A 231 -6.58 16.28 4.39
CA LYS A 231 -6.17 17.58 3.80
C LYS A 231 -5.93 18.69 4.84
N ASP A 232 -6.50 18.55 6.03
CA ASP A 232 -6.36 19.47 7.15
C ASP A 232 -5.26 19.01 8.13
N TRP A 233 -4.44 18.06 7.70
CA TRP A 233 -3.30 17.48 8.41
C TRP A 233 -3.67 16.71 9.68
N ASN A 234 -4.93 16.29 9.85
CA ASN A 234 -5.30 15.41 10.94
C ASN A 234 -4.85 13.98 10.64
N TRP A 235 -4.37 13.29 11.65
CA TRP A 235 -4.08 11.87 11.59
C TRP A 235 -5.30 11.08 12.04
N ASN A 236 -6.04 10.57 11.08
CA ASN A 236 -7.26 9.84 11.31
C ASN A 236 -6.99 8.34 11.41
N MET A 237 -7.58 7.68 12.38
CA MET A 237 -7.58 6.24 12.56
C MET A 237 -9.00 5.72 12.51
N PHE A 238 -9.20 4.65 11.76
CA PHE A 238 -10.45 3.91 11.68
C PHE A 238 -10.21 2.52 12.22
N MET A 239 -10.84 2.19 13.35
CA MET A 239 -10.67 0.91 14.03
C MET A 239 -11.95 0.08 13.89
N ALA A 240 -11.83 -1.14 13.37
CA ALA A 240 -12.94 -2.05 13.16
C ALA A 240 -13.00 -3.11 14.27
N ALA A 241 -14.13 -3.25 14.91
CA ALA A 241 -14.39 -4.30 15.88
C ALA A 241 -15.89 -4.65 15.96
N ASN A 242 -16.20 -5.93 15.98
CA ASN A 242 -17.58 -6.42 16.15
C ASN A 242 -18.60 -5.79 15.18
N GLY A 243 -18.24 -5.66 13.91
CA GLY A 243 -19.09 -5.07 12.87
C GLY A 243 -19.25 -3.55 12.95
N ARG A 244 -18.47 -2.87 13.79
CA ARG A 244 -18.50 -1.41 13.96
C ARG A 244 -17.17 -0.81 13.57
N ILE A 245 -17.20 0.42 13.08
CA ILE A 245 -16.01 1.23 12.82
C ILE A 245 -16.06 2.43 13.73
N GLU A 246 -14.98 2.66 14.45
CA GLU A 246 -14.75 3.83 15.26
C GLU A 246 -13.74 4.74 14.55
N TRP A 247 -14.13 6.00 14.33
CA TRP A 247 -13.26 7.05 13.83
C TRP A 247 -12.71 7.88 14.99
N SER A 248 -11.38 7.96 15.06
CA SER A 248 -10.66 8.81 16.01
C SER A 248 -9.58 9.63 15.31
N VAL A 249 -9.19 10.74 15.90
CA VAL A 249 -8.04 11.56 15.48
C VAL A 249 -6.93 11.38 16.51
N MET A 250 -5.73 11.04 16.03
CA MET A 250 -4.55 10.82 16.85
C MET A 250 -3.73 12.12 16.95
N ASP A 251 -3.25 12.44 18.13
CA ASP A 251 -2.29 13.53 18.34
C ASP A 251 -0.82 13.06 18.26
N ASP A 252 0.12 13.98 18.43
CA ASP A 252 1.56 13.69 18.38
C ASP A 252 2.02 12.71 19.47
N GLU A 253 1.31 12.63 20.59
CA GLU A 253 1.62 11.73 21.70
C GLU A 253 1.02 10.33 21.52
N GLY A 254 0.15 10.14 20.53
CA GLY A 254 -0.57 8.90 20.27
C GLY A 254 -1.90 8.79 21.03
N ASP A 255 -2.35 9.89 21.66
CA ASP A 255 -3.65 9.91 22.31
C ASP A 255 -4.75 10.05 21.25
N LEU A 256 -5.81 9.23 21.39
CA LEU A 256 -6.93 9.19 20.43
C LEU A 256 -8.09 10.05 20.91
N GLN A 257 -8.53 10.97 20.06
CA GLN A 257 -9.76 11.72 20.25
C GLN A 257 -10.87 11.09 19.41
N HIS A 258 -11.82 10.44 20.06
CA HIS A 258 -13.00 9.89 19.39
C HIS A 258 -13.79 10.98 18.66
N LYS A 259 -14.23 10.70 17.43
CA LYS A 259 -15.04 11.59 16.59
C LYS A 259 -16.43 11.01 16.34
N ALA A 260 -16.51 9.79 15.85
CA ALA A 260 -17.77 9.14 15.53
C ALA A 260 -17.61 7.61 15.48
N PHE A 261 -18.73 6.91 15.42
CA PHE A 261 -18.76 5.49 15.07
C PHE A 261 -19.96 5.20 14.15
N ALA A 262 -19.86 4.12 13.38
CA ALA A 262 -20.94 3.57 12.57
C ALA A 262 -20.93 2.05 12.60
N ASN A 263 -22.10 1.42 12.43
CA ASN A 263 -22.12 0.02 12.07
C ASN A 263 -21.69 -0.10 10.60
N ALA A 264 -20.76 -0.98 10.31
CA ALA A 264 -20.19 -1.13 8.95
C ALA A 264 -21.28 -1.47 7.89
N GLU A 265 -22.34 -2.20 8.27
CA GLU A 265 -23.50 -2.49 7.41
C GLU A 265 -24.29 -1.26 6.97
N ASN A 266 -24.19 -0.16 7.71
CA ASN A 266 -24.85 1.10 7.36
C ASN A 266 -24.05 1.93 6.34
N ILE A 267 -22.79 1.58 6.10
CA ILE A 267 -21.93 2.21 5.10
C ILE A 267 -22.16 1.49 3.78
N LYS A 268 -22.87 2.14 2.87
CA LYS A 268 -23.20 1.55 1.57
C LYS A 268 -22.08 1.78 0.57
N LEU A 269 -21.75 0.72 -0.19
CA LEU A 269 -20.77 0.81 -1.27
C LEU A 269 -21.22 1.85 -2.29
N LYS A 270 -20.34 2.80 -2.57
CA LYS A 270 -20.53 3.86 -3.57
C LYS A 270 -19.62 3.64 -4.75
N VAL A 271 -20.10 3.97 -5.94
CA VAL A 271 -19.34 3.90 -7.18
C VAL A 271 -18.73 5.28 -7.47
N PRO A 272 -17.45 5.34 -7.88
CA PRO A 272 -16.85 6.59 -8.32
C PRO A 272 -17.64 7.23 -9.47
N ASP A 273 -17.79 8.56 -9.46
CA ASP A 273 -18.32 9.30 -10.58
C ASP A 273 -17.34 9.31 -11.78
N ALA A 274 -17.65 10.03 -12.83
CA ALA A 274 -16.84 10.05 -14.07
C ALA A 274 -15.39 10.53 -13.83
N ASP A 275 -15.16 11.48 -12.92
CA ASP A 275 -13.83 11.99 -12.61
C ASP A 275 -13.10 11.10 -11.60
N GLY A 276 -13.82 10.55 -10.63
CA GLY A 276 -13.30 9.53 -9.72
C GLY A 276 -12.86 8.27 -10.45
N ARG A 277 -13.63 7.82 -11.46
CA ARG A 277 -13.25 6.69 -12.33
C ARG A 277 -11.91 6.88 -13.02
N LYS A 278 -11.59 8.07 -13.49
CA LYS A 278 -10.29 8.34 -14.13
C LYS A 278 -9.14 8.11 -13.13
N VAL A 279 -9.28 8.65 -11.92
CA VAL A 279 -8.27 8.48 -10.86
C VAL A 279 -8.13 7.00 -10.47
N LEU A 280 -9.23 6.27 -10.37
CA LEU A 280 -9.20 4.83 -10.08
C LEU A 280 -8.50 4.03 -11.18
N ILE A 281 -8.78 4.30 -12.45
CA ILE A 281 -8.14 3.66 -13.60
C ILE A 281 -6.64 3.96 -13.62
N ASP A 282 -6.24 5.20 -13.35
CA ASP A 282 -4.83 5.58 -13.25
C ASP A 282 -4.12 4.84 -12.11
N TYR A 283 -4.81 4.62 -10.99
CA TYR A 283 -4.27 3.83 -9.88
C TYR A 283 -4.16 2.34 -10.21
N VAL A 284 -5.15 1.74 -10.86
CA VAL A 284 -5.07 0.36 -11.39
C VAL A 284 -3.86 0.20 -12.30
N ASN A 285 -3.63 1.14 -13.21
CA ASN A 285 -2.45 1.13 -14.07
C ASN A 285 -1.13 1.29 -13.28
N THR A 286 -1.12 2.09 -12.22
CA THR A 286 0.04 2.24 -11.33
C THR A 286 0.35 0.91 -10.64
N LEU A 287 -0.64 0.27 -10.01
CA LEU A 287 -0.48 -1.04 -9.37
C LEU A 287 -0.02 -2.12 -10.37
N ASN A 288 -0.63 -2.14 -11.55
CA ASN A 288 -0.28 -3.09 -12.62
C ASN A 288 1.19 -2.96 -13.06
N GLN A 289 1.79 -1.78 -12.94
CA GLN A 289 3.19 -1.56 -13.27
C GLN A 289 4.15 -1.90 -12.12
N ARG A 290 3.69 -1.92 -10.86
CA ARG A 290 4.53 -2.19 -9.69
C ARG A 290 5.02 -3.64 -9.65
N ASP A 291 6.32 -3.82 -9.44
CA ASP A 291 6.91 -5.14 -9.23
C ASP A 291 6.55 -5.67 -7.83
N SER A 292 6.36 -4.79 -6.83
CA SER A 292 5.88 -5.17 -5.50
C SER A 292 4.46 -5.75 -5.53
N PHE A 293 3.54 -5.17 -6.32
CA PHE A 293 2.20 -5.73 -6.49
C PHE A 293 2.25 -7.13 -7.10
N MET A 294 3.03 -7.31 -8.16
CA MET A 294 3.23 -8.63 -8.78
C MET A 294 3.85 -9.61 -7.79
N GLY A 295 4.89 -9.20 -7.06
CA GLY A 295 5.55 -10.01 -6.05
C GLY A 295 4.62 -10.41 -4.89
N SER A 296 3.66 -9.55 -4.53
CA SER A 296 2.65 -9.87 -3.53
C SER A 296 1.66 -10.94 -4.02
N VAL A 297 1.22 -10.85 -5.29
CA VAL A 297 0.40 -11.91 -5.89
C VAL A 297 1.15 -13.24 -5.90
N PHE A 298 2.43 -13.22 -6.25
CA PHE A 298 3.27 -14.42 -6.24
C PHE A 298 3.47 -15.00 -4.84
N SER A 299 3.55 -14.15 -3.81
CA SER A 299 3.59 -14.59 -2.42
C SER A 299 2.30 -15.32 -2.01
N ILE A 300 1.13 -14.84 -2.44
CA ILE A 300 -0.15 -15.51 -2.20
C ILE A 300 -0.19 -16.88 -2.89
N MET A 301 0.27 -16.96 -4.14
CA MET A 301 0.31 -18.24 -4.87
C MET A 301 1.25 -19.25 -4.20
N ASP A 302 2.42 -18.82 -3.75
CA ASP A 302 3.39 -19.68 -3.05
C ASP A 302 2.80 -20.20 -1.72
N MET A 303 2.19 -19.32 -0.93
CA MET A 303 1.52 -19.69 0.32
C MET A 303 0.36 -20.68 0.12
N ASN A 304 -0.35 -20.57 -1.00
CA ASN A 304 -1.48 -21.45 -1.34
C ASN A 304 -1.03 -22.72 -2.10
N GLY A 305 0.29 -22.97 -2.22
CA GLY A 305 0.80 -24.21 -2.83
C GLY A 305 0.51 -24.35 -4.32
N TYR A 306 0.38 -23.21 -5.04
CA TYR A 306 0.14 -23.17 -6.49
C TYR A 306 -1.20 -23.82 -6.93
N GLU A 307 -2.23 -23.73 -6.09
CA GLU A 307 -3.57 -24.25 -6.40
C GLU A 307 -4.27 -23.43 -7.50
N ASP A 308 -4.05 -22.11 -7.52
CA ASP A 308 -4.59 -21.18 -8.51
C ASP A 308 -3.55 -20.85 -9.60
N ASP A 309 -4.01 -20.62 -10.83
CA ASP A 309 -3.12 -20.13 -11.90
C ASP A 309 -2.75 -18.66 -11.72
N MET A 310 -1.62 -18.24 -12.34
CA MET A 310 -1.12 -16.87 -12.24
C MET A 310 -2.12 -15.83 -12.75
N THR A 311 -2.97 -16.17 -13.73
CA THR A 311 -3.94 -15.24 -14.29
C THR A 311 -5.06 -14.98 -13.28
N ASN A 312 -5.63 -16.05 -12.72
CA ASN A 312 -6.66 -15.95 -11.68
C ASN A 312 -6.16 -15.16 -10.47
N SER A 313 -4.97 -15.50 -9.98
CA SER A 313 -4.38 -14.83 -8.82
C SER A 313 -4.12 -13.35 -9.10
N TYR A 314 -3.63 -12.98 -10.28
CA TYR A 314 -3.31 -11.60 -10.62
C TYR A 314 -4.56 -10.73 -10.78
N PHE A 315 -5.54 -11.21 -11.55
CA PHE A 315 -6.80 -10.50 -11.76
C PHE A 315 -7.65 -10.45 -10.50
N GLY A 316 -7.71 -11.55 -9.75
CA GLY A 316 -8.39 -11.63 -8.47
C GLY A 316 -7.81 -10.63 -7.45
N SER A 317 -6.49 -10.58 -7.32
CA SER A 317 -5.82 -9.61 -6.43
C SER A 317 -6.07 -8.16 -6.83
N MET A 318 -6.12 -7.86 -8.14
CA MET A 318 -6.48 -6.52 -8.61
C MET A 318 -7.95 -6.19 -8.28
N ALA A 319 -8.86 -7.12 -8.47
CA ALA A 319 -10.28 -6.91 -8.15
C ALA A 319 -10.49 -6.70 -6.64
N VAL A 320 -9.87 -7.53 -5.81
CA VAL A 320 -9.87 -7.40 -4.34
C VAL A 320 -9.36 -6.02 -3.91
N THR A 321 -8.23 -5.58 -4.47
CA THR A 321 -7.65 -4.27 -4.20
C THR A 321 -8.60 -3.13 -4.55
N VAL A 322 -9.25 -3.20 -5.71
CA VAL A 322 -10.21 -2.17 -6.14
C VAL A 322 -11.46 -2.17 -5.26
N MET A 323 -11.95 -3.34 -4.85
CA MET A 323 -13.12 -3.43 -3.96
C MET A 323 -12.85 -2.87 -2.58
N ASP A 324 -11.69 -3.18 -1.97
CA ASP A 324 -11.25 -2.58 -0.71
C ASP A 324 -11.18 -1.05 -0.84
N LEU A 325 -10.50 -0.55 -1.87
CA LEU A 325 -10.38 0.88 -2.13
C LEU A 325 -11.74 1.58 -2.28
N MET A 326 -12.66 0.99 -3.04
CA MET A 326 -14.00 1.56 -3.24
C MET A 326 -14.81 1.58 -1.94
N TRP A 327 -14.64 0.55 -1.11
CA TRP A 327 -15.31 0.54 0.18
C TRP A 327 -14.70 1.58 1.15
N ARG A 328 -13.37 1.73 1.20
CA ARG A 328 -12.71 2.81 1.96
C ARG A 328 -13.13 4.20 1.47
N MET A 329 -13.26 4.41 0.16
CA MET A 329 -13.82 5.65 -0.39
C MET A 329 -15.23 5.91 0.17
N SER A 330 -16.06 4.88 0.18
CA SER A 330 -17.44 4.98 0.69
C SER A 330 -17.48 5.27 2.18
N MET A 331 -16.56 4.69 2.94
CA MET A 331 -16.39 4.91 4.38
C MET A 331 -15.89 6.33 4.66
N LEU A 332 -14.89 6.81 3.95
CA LEU A 332 -14.40 8.19 4.10
C LEU A 332 -15.51 9.20 3.76
N ASP A 333 -16.28 8.94 2.71
CA ASP A 333 -17.42 9.81 2.38
C ASP A 333 -18.52 9.76 3.46
N HIS A 334 -18.77 8.59 4.07
CA HIS A 334 -19.74 8.45 5.17
C HIS A 334 -19.34 9.28 6.40
N PHE A 335 -18.08 9.22 6.82
CA PHE A 335 -17.62 9.90 8.04
C PHE A 335 -17.20 11.35 7.82
N MET A 336 -16.63 11.67 6.67
CA MET A 336 -15.91 12.93 6.43
C MET A 336 -16.47 13.73 5.24
N GLY A 337 -17.38 13.15 4.45
CA GLY A 337 -17.98 13.85 3.30
C GLY A 337 -17.00 14.09 2.15
N THR A 338 -16.04 13.19 1.91
CA THR A 338 -15.02 13.36 0.85
C THR A 338 -15.57 13.24 -0.57
N GLY A 339 -16.79 12.70 -0.71
CA GLY A 339 -17.41 12.45 -2.03
C GLY A 339 -16.87 11.22 -2.74
N VAL A 340 -17.33 11.05 -3.98
CA VAL A 340 -16.97 9.91 -4.85
C VAL A 340 -16.30 10.35 -6.16
N GLY A 341 -15.97 11.63 -6.26
CA GLY A 341 -15.26 12.22 -7.39
C GLY A 341 -13.75 12.01 -7.32
N ALA A 342 -13.00 12.74 -8.13
CA ALA A 342 -11.55 12.65 -8.18
C ALA A 342 -10.88 12.86 -6.81
N GLU A 343 -11.38 13.78 -5.98
CA GLU A 343 -10.88 14.00 -4.61
C GLU A 343 -11.16 12.79 -3.72
N GLY A 344 -12.41 12.29 -3.68
CA GLY A 344 -12.77 11.16 -2.82
C GLY A 344 -11.98 9.89 -3.14
N VAL A 345 -11.77 9.57 -4.42
CA VAL A 345 -10.93 8.42 -4.82
C VAL A 345 -9.47 8.67 -4.44
N ARG A 346 -8.95 9.88 -4.60
CA ARG A 346 -7.59 10.23 -4.17
C ARG A 346 -7.42 10.05 -2.66
N GLU A 347 -8.37 10.50 -1.86
CA GLU A 347 -8.32 10.34 -0.41
C GLU A 347 -8.33 8.86 -0.01
N ALA A 348 -9.11 8.03 -0.69
CA ALA A 348 -9.09 6.59 -0.48
C ALA A 348 -7.73 5.96 -0.84
N ILE A 349 -7.09 6.38 -1.93
CA ILE A 349 -5.75 5.91 -2.31
C ILE A 349 -4.72 6.34 -1.25
N ILE A 350 -4.76 7.59 -0.77
CA ILE A 350 -3.88 8.08 0.29
C ILE A 350 -4.03 7.25 1.57
N PHE A 351 -5.25 6.78 1.87
CA PHE A 351 -5.50 5.92 3.01
C PHE A 351 -5.07 4.46 2.80
N TYR A 352 -4.96 4.00 1.55
CA TYR A 352 -4.82 2.59 1.21
C TYR A 352 -3.41 2.19 0.75
N ASP A 353 -2.69 3.06 0.04
CA ASP A 353 -1.52 2.65 -0.76
C ASP A 353 -0.35 2.12 0.08
N MET A 354 -0.18 2.62 1.31
CA MET A 354 0.82 2.11 2.25
C MET A 354 0.54 0.65 2.63
N ASP A 355 -0.73 0.31 2.92
CA ASP A 355 -1.11 -1.07 3.25
C ASP A 355 -0.77 -2.02 2.10
N ARG A 356 -0.89 -1.54 0.87
CA ARG A 356 -0.57 -2.33 -0.33
C ARG A 356 0.93 -2.53 -0.51
N LEU A 357 1.74 -1.52 -0.18
CA LEU A 357 3.20 -1.60 -0.24
C LEU A 357 3.78 -2.43 0.92
N ASP A 358 3.10 -2.46 2.07
CA ASP A 358 3.49 -3.29 3.23
C ASP A 358 3.04 -4.76 3.11
N ALA A 359 2.29 -5.11 2.07
CA ALA A 359 1.82 -6.48 1.87
C ALA A 359 3.00 -7.46 1.67
N PRO A 360 2.89 -8.71 2.17
CA PRO A 360 3.89 -9.74 1.94
C PRO A 360 4.20 -9.92 0.46
N THR A 361 5.47 -10.11 0.11
CA THR A 361 5.94 -10.23 -1.26
C THR A 361 7.10 -11.22 -1.35
N ILE A 362 7.29 -11.87 -2.51
CA ILE A 362 8.43 -12.78 -2.72
C ILE A 362 9.75 -12.04 -3.01
N GLY A 363 9.68 -10.78 -3.42
CA GLY A 363 10.86 -9.92 -3.56
C GLY A 363 11.24 -9.24 -2.25
N ALA A 364 12.08 -8.24 -2.31
CA ALA A 364 12.54 -7.50 -1.13
C ALA A 364 12.46 -6.00 -1.32
N PHE A 365 12.04 -5.29 -0.29
CA PHE A 365 12.30 -3.85 -0.16
C PHE A 365 13.69 -3.61 0.44
N VAL A 366 14.40 -2.59 -0.09
CA VAL A 366 15.79 -2.30 0.27
C VAL A 366 15.90 -1.14 1.23
#